data_303b139c7fcac973891b70e48817049c
#
_entry.id   303b139c7fcac973891b70e48817049c
#
_cell.length_a   1.000
_cell.length_b   1.000
_cell.length_c   1.000
_cell.angle_alpha   90.00
_cell.angle_beta   90.00
_cell.angle_gamma   90.00
#
_symmetry.space_group_name_H-M   'P 1'
#
loop_
_entity.id
_entity.type
_entity.pdbx_description
1 polymer ?
#
loop_
_entity_poly.entity_id
_entity_poly.type
_entity_poly.pdbx_seq_one_letter_code
_entity_poly.pdbx_strand_id
1 'polypeptide(L)'
;MNYWIPNTQHMKRRSFLTGLAGIVHASALLYSLSPEDEMTLRHIDNPKLPYEKKPTDWKGTPQRTDGTFQNLHHPFEASLFSVLKWKLAANPEAAAKKKDTRRLEVERLSLIKTSSKDAVIWLGHASYLIRLAGVTILIDPVWLENWAFKRFSALPFDPNELREVDYILLSHDHRDHCDEATLTLLGQLLPTATVLTGLNMSSLLQPWLPKNNIQEAGWYQSYDLPQSIRITFVPTRHWSKRGLFDTNQRLWGGFYLESQDRSIYFMGDSGDGPHFKQIAETLGPPDVALMGVGAFKPEWFMHPSHVSPSDAAKAFREMGAKTFVPMHFGTFDLGDERLLEPLDWLQANPAAVNHDLLVPVLGRDLLG
;
A
#
# COMPACT_ATOMS: atom_id res chain seq x y z
N MET A 1 13.36 -28.99 -24.34
CA MET A 1 11.93 -29.28 -24.44
C MET A 1 11.23 -27.95 -24.64
N ASN A 2 10.67 -27.76 -25.83
CA ASN A 2 10.04 -26.49 -26.23
C ASN A 2 8.67 -26.34 -25.61
N TYR A 3 8.45 -25.38 -24.73
CA TYR A 3 7.12 -25.00 -24.27
C TYR A 3 6.51 -24.00 -25.25
N TRP A 4 5.40 -24.42 -25.79
CA TRP A 4 4.54 -23.71 -26.74
C TRP A 4 3.87 -22.52 -26.05
N ILE A 5 4.04 -21.28 -26.57
CA ILE A 5 3.34 -20.08 -26.10
C ILE A 5 2.16 -19.85 -27.04
N PRO A 6 0.92 -19.83 -26.56
CA PRO A 6 -0.21 -19.47 -27.40
C PRO A 6 -0.22 -17.95 -27.63
N ASN A 7 -0.33 -17.59 -28.88
CA ASN A 7 -0.47 -16.23 -29.41
C ASN A 7 -1.81 -15.62 -28.93
N THR A 8 -1.79 -14.71 -27.98
CA THR A 8 -2.98 -13.98 -27.53
C THR A 8 -3.23 -12.78 -28.43
N GLN A 9 -4.23 -12.90 -29.27
CA GLN A 9 -4.81 -11.83 -30.05
C GLN A 9 -5.27 -10.68 -29.17
N HIS A 10 -5.07 -9.45 -29.64
CA HIS A 10 -5.57 -8.20 -29.11
C HIS A 10 -7.05 -8.27 -28.71
N MET A 11 -7.34 -8.38 -27.43
CA MET A 11 -8.68 -8.13 -26.91
C MET A 11 -8.91 -6.62 -26.86
N LYS A 12 -9.71 -6.13 -27.79
CA LYS A 12 -10.15 -4.74 -27.85
C LYS A 12 -10.99 -4.40 -26.60
N ARG A 13 -10.76 -3.20 -26.01
CA ARG A 13 -11.50 -2.62 -24.85
C ARG A 13 -13.04 -2.70 -24.92
N ARG A 14 -13.62 -3.10 -26.06
CA ARG A 14 -15.08 -3.22 -26.28
C ARG A 14 -15.72 -4.50 -25.70
N SER A 15 -14.96 -5.54 -25.38
CA SER A 15 -15.55 -6.80 -24.89
C SER A 15 -15.93 -6.77 -23.39
N PHE A 16 -15.52 -5.73 -22.65
CA PHE A 16 -15.90 -5.57 -21.24
C PHE A 16 -17.30 -4.95 -21.03
N LEU A 17 -17.84 -4.30 -22.08
CA LEU A 17 -19.14 -3.60 -21.99
C LEU A 17 -20.34 -4.50 -22.25
N THR A 18 -20.17 -5.68 -22.84
CA THR A 18 -21.30 -6.58 -23.14
C THR A 18 -21.74 -7.46 -21.98
N GLY A 19 -20.93 -7.56 -20.90
CA GLY A 19 -21.30 -8.27 -19.67
C GLY A 19 -22.10 -7.43 -18.65
N LEU A 20 -22.12 -6.11 -18.79
CA LEU A 20 -22.75 -5.19 -17.82
C LEU A 20 -24.16 -4.72 -18.23
N ALA A 21 -24.62 -5.02 -19.44
CA ALA A 21 -25.95 -4.58 -19.92
C ALA A 21 -27.13 -5.38 -19.33
N GLY A 22 -26.86 -6.39 -18.50
CA GLY A 22 -27.90 -7.28 -17.94
C GLY A 22 -28.35 -6.96 -16.50
N ILE A 23 -27.74 -6.01 -15.79
CA ILE A 23 -28.03 -5.77 -14.36
C ILE A 23 -28.30 -4.27 -14.08
N VAL A 24 -29.00 -3.60 -14.94
CA VAL A 24 -29.44 -2.19 -14.70
C VAL A 24 -30.96 -2.09 -14.65
N HIS A 25 -31.61 -3.04 -14.00
CA HIS A 25 -33.02 -2.88 -13.60
C HIS A 25 -33.21 -3.52 -12.22
N ALA A 26 -32.84 -2.81 -11.16
CA ALA A 26 -33.48 -2.87 -9.84
C ALA A 26 -32.80 -1.91 -8.85
N SER A 27 -33.62 -1.05 -8.27
CA SER A 27 -33.34 -0.32 -7.02
C SER A 27 -32.59 1.01 -7.15
N ALA A 28 -33.16 1.99 -7.84
CA ALA A 28 -33.08 3.36 -7.40
C ALA A 28 -34.04 3.55 -6.20
N LEU A 29 -33.68 3.01 -5.05
CA LEU A 29 -34.24 3.44 -3.78
C LEU A 29 -33.40 4.65 -3.36
N LEU A 30 -33.95 5.83 -3.58
CA LEU A 30 -33.60 7.09 -2.98
C LEU A 30 -33.61 6.90 -1.44
N TYR A 31 -32.43 6.61 -0.87
CA TYR A 31 -32.22 6.93 0.53
C TYR A 31 -32.06 8.45 0.61
N SER A 32 -33.16 9.14 0.92
CA SER A 32 -33.10 10.47 1.51
C SER A 32 -32.48 10.29 2.90
N LEU A 33 -31.15 10.51 2.98
CA LEU A 33 -30.50 10.64 4.28
C LEU A 33 -31.10 11.85 4.98
N SER A 34 -31.81 11.61 6.06
CA SER A 34 -32.19 12.66 7.00
C SER A 34 -30.91 13.24 7.64
N PRO A 35 -30.87 14.54 7.96
CA PRO A 35 -29.69 15.19 8.56
C PRO A 35 -29.35 14.73 9.99
N GLU A 36 -30.03 13.72 10.53
CA GLU A 36 -29.95 13.30 11.94
C GLU A 36 -29.24 11.98 12.17
N ASP A 37 -28.71 11.30 11.15
CA ASP A 37 -27.80 10.19 11.37
C ASP A 37 -26.36 10.72 11.59
N GLU A 38 -26.11 11.35 12.72
CA GLU A 38 -24.81 11.35 13.38
C GLU A 38 -24.51 9.88 13.68
N MET A 39 -23.94 9.19 12.70
CA MET A 39 -23.67 7.76 12.76
C MET A 39 -22.76 7.52 13.96
N THR A 40 -23.30 6.93 15.03
CA THR A 40 -22.56 6.65 16.25
C THR A 40 -21.36 5.79 15.91
N LEU A 41 -20.15 6.37 15.93
CA LEU A 41 -18.91 5.65 15.73
C LEU A 41 -18.64 4.79 16.97
N ARG A 42 -18.29 3.55 16.73
CA ARG A 42 -17.64 2.70 17.73
C ARG A 42 -16.13 2.86 17.58
N HIS A 43 -15.41 2.61 18.63
CA HIS A 43 -13.96 2.57 18.63
C HIS A 43 -13.56 1.16 19.01
N ILE A 44 -12.85 0.48 18.10
CA ILE A 44 -12.47 -0.91 18.28
C ILE A 44 -10.97 -1.10 18.14
N ASP A 45 -10.47 -2.12 18.81
CA ASP A 45 -9.06 -2.50 18.82
C ASP A 45 -8.96 -4.02 19.01
N ASN A 46 -7.78 -4.57 18.78
CA ASN A 46 -7.48 -5.93 19.18
C ASN A 46 -7.11 -5.95 20.68
N PRO A 47 -7.94 -6.57 21.57
CA PRO A 47 -7.67 -6.56 23.01
C PRO A 47 -6.40 -7.32 23.41
N LYS A 48 -5.79 -8.08 22.50
CA LYS A 48 -4.56 -8.84 22.74
C LYS A 48 -3.29 -8.04 22.45
N LEU A 49 -3.40 -6.90 21.74
CA LEU A 49 -2.26 -6.10 21.34
C LEU A 49 -2.15 -4.80 22.15
N PRO A 50 -0.93 -4.40 22.55
CA PRO A 50 -0.72 -3.21 23.35
C PRO A 50 -0.73 -1.93 22.50
N TYR A 51 -0.87 -0.81 23.20
CA TYR A 51 -0.47 0.51 22.75
C TYR A 51 0.85 0.87 23.46
N GLU A 52 1.95 0.83 22.75
CA GLU A 52 3.23 1.31 23.28
C GLU A 52 3.26 2.85 23.32
N LYS A 53 2.80 3.46 22.24
CA LYS A 53 2.59 4.89 22.10
C LYS A 53 1.28 5.14 21.33
N LYS A 54 0.51 6.12 21.77
CA LYS A 54 -0.73 6.55 21.11
C LYS A 54 -0.99 8.03 21.37
N PRO A 55 -1.78 8.73 20.53
CA PRO A 55 -2.25 10.09 20.86
C PRO A 55 -2.97 10.14 22.20
N THR A 56 -2.85 11.26 22.95
CA THR A 56 -3.37 11.39 24.32
C THR A 56 -4.87 11.10 24.42
N ASP A 57 -5.65 11.53 23.45
CA ASP A 57 -7.12 11.38 23.36
C ASP A 57 -7.56 10.22 22.46
N TRP A 58 -6.65 9.29 22.17
CA TRP A 58 -6.96 8.13 21.34
C TRP A 58 -8.02 7.24 21.98
N LYS A 59 -9.14 7.05 21.29
CA LYS A 59 -10.27 6.25 21.75
C LYS A 59 -10.31 4.84 21.13
N GLY A 60 -9.47 4.58 20.14
CA GLY A 60 -9.46 3.35 19.32
C GLY A 60 -9.77 3.63 17.86
N THR A 61 -9.68 2.60 17.04
CA THR A 61 -9.94 2.66 15.59
C THR A 61 -11.43 2.90 15.33
N PRO A 62 -11.80 3.96 14.59
CA PRO A 62 -13.21 4.29 14.35
C PRO A 62 -13.86 3.28 13.40
N GLN A 63 -14.99 2.76 13.82
CA GLN A 63 -15.85 1.85 13.08
C GLN A 63 -17.29 2.30 13.14
N ARG A 64 -17.98 2.28 12.02
CA ARG A 64 -19.42 2.55 11.93
C ARG A 64 -20.23 1.41 12.52
N THR A 65 -21.49 1.66 12.84
CA THR A 65 -22.39 0.65 13.42
C THR A 65 -22.68 -0.53 12.49
N ASP A 66 -22.50 -0.34 11.17
CA ASP A 66 -22.62 -1.40 10.16
C ASP A 66 -21.36 -2.28 10.05
N GLY A 67 -20.33 -2.00 10.86
CA GLY A 67 -19.06 -2.73 10.88
C GLY A 67 -18.00 -2.23 9.90
N THR A 68 -18.27 -1.18 9.12
CA THR A 68 -17.29 -0.58 8.20
C THR A 68 -16.36 0.39 8.92
N PHE A 69 -15.09 0.42 8.54
CA PHE A 69 -14.11 1.38 9.05
C PHE A 69 -14.24 2.75 8.41
N GLN A 70 -13.78 3.78 9.09
CA GLN A 70 -13.82 5.15 8.63
C GLN A 70 -12.49 5.85 8.84
N ASN A 71 -12.09 6.73 7.92
CA ASN A 71 -10.92 7.59 8.08
C ASN A 71 -11.06 8.53 9.28
N LEU A 72 -9.94 8.85 9.95
CA LEU A 72 -9.94 9.68 11.16
C LEU A 72 -10.47 11.11 10.92
N HIS A 73 -10.00 11.76 9.86
CA HIS A 73 -10.23 13.20 9.67
C HIS A 73 -11.09 13.53 8.45
N HIS A 74 -11.11 12.67 7.45
CA HIS A 74 -11.78 12.92 6.17
C HIS A 74 -12.54 11.69 5.75
N PRO A 75 -13.79 11.54 6.20
CA PRO A 75 -14.65 10.45 5.72
C PRO A 75 -14.66 10.42 4.19
N PHE A 76 -14.38 9.26 3.63
CA PHE A 76 -14.34 9.07 2.19
C PHE A 76 -15.13 7.82 1.83
N GLU A 77 -15.97 7.96 0.81
CA GLU A 77 -16.72 6.84 0.24
C GLU A 77 -16.38 6.71 -1.24
N ALA A 78 -15.83 5.54 -1.60
CA ALA A 78 -15.57 5.23 -2.99
C ALA A 78 -16.88 5.17 -3.78
N SER A 79 -17.04 6.04 -4.76
CA SER A 79 -18.22 6.10 -5.63
C SER A 79 -17.98 5.33 -6.91
N LEU A 80 -18.84 4.34 -7.19
CA LEU A 80 -18.84 3.63 -8.48
C LEU A 80 -19.06 4.60 -9.66
N PHE A 81 -19.85 5.65 -9.46
CA PHE A 81 -20.07 6.67 -10.47
C PHE A 81 -18.77 7.43 -10.79
N SER A 82 -17.99 7.79 -9.78
CA SER A 82 -16.70 8.45 -9.97
C SER A 82 -15.69 7.54 -10.70
N VAL A 83 -15.64 6.26 -10.37
CA VAL A 83 -14.82 5.27 -11.09
C VAL A 83 -15.25 5.19 -12.57
N LEU A 84 -16.55 5.09 -12.83
CA LEU A 84 -17.06 5.01 -14.19
C LEU A 84 -16.77 6.30 -14.97
N LYS A 85 -16.99 7.47 -14.36
CA LYS A 85 -16.65 8.78 -14.93
C LYS A 85 -15.19 8.84 -15.34
N TRP A 86 -14.27 8.42 -14.45
CA TRP A 86 -12.84 8.38 -14.77
C TRP A 86 -12.52 7.41 -15.92
N LYS A 87 -13.06 6.19 -15.88
CA LYS A 87 -12.79 5.18 -16.93
C LYS A 87 -13.34 5.55 -18.31
N LEU A 88 -14.39 6.37 -18.37
CA LEU A 88 -14.99 6.87 -19.61
C LEU A 88 -14.36 8.19 -20.08
N ALA A 89 -13.70 8.94 -19.21
CA ALA A 89 -13.01 10.16 -19.56
C ALA A 89 -11.78 9.86 -20.44
N ALA A 90 -11.46 10.78 -21.35
CA ALA A 90 -10.21 10.72 -22.10
C ALA A 90 -9.06 11.08 -21.15
N ASN A 91 -8.01 10.24 -21.14
CA ASN A 91 -6.78 10.58 -20.43
C ASN A 91 -6.01 11.67 -21.22
N PRO A 92 -5.85 12.90 -20.69
CA PRO A 92 -5.14 13.98 -21.37
C PRO A 92 -3.64 13.67 -21.58
N GLU A 93 -3.05 12.82 -20.74
CA GLU A 93 -1.65 12.40 -20.81
C GLU A 93 -1.43 11.19 -21.74
N ALA A 94 -2.48 10.63 -22.35
CA ALA A 94 -2.37 9.37 -23.11
C ALA A 94 -1.31 9.39 -24.21
N ALA A 95 -1.13 10.52 -24.90
CA ALA A 95 -0.13 10.67 -25.96
C ALA A 95 1.30 10.73 -25.40
N ALA A 96 1.51 11.48 -24.30
CA ALA A 96 2.79 11.56 -23.60
C ALA A 96 3.16 10.23 -22.96
N LYS A 97 2.20 9.59 -22.30
CA LYS A 97 2.32 8.27 -21.68
C LYS A 97 2.72 7.18 -22.68
N LYS A 98 2.13 7.20 -23.88
CA LYS A 98 2.48 6.27 -24.98
C LYS A 98 3.91 6.46 -25.52
N LYS A 99 4.42 7.71 -25.50
CA LYS A 99 5.77 8.04 -25.97
C LYS A 99 6.85 7.75 -24.94
N ASP A 100 6.51 7.75 -23.65
CA ASP A 100 7.46 7.50 -22.56
C ASP A 100 7.71 6.00 -22.41
N THR A 101 8.83 5.55 -22.96
CA THR A 101 9.28 4.15 -22.91
C THR A 101 10.25 3.86 -21.78
N ARG A 102 10.57 4.86 -20.95
CA ARG A 102 11.48 4.69 -19.80
C ARG A 102 10.93 3.67 -18.81
N ARG A 103 11.83 2.98 -18.15
CA ARG A 103 11.51 2.00 -17.10
C ARG A 103 12.42 2.22 -15.91
N LEU A 104 12.00 1.71 -14.75
CA LEU A 104 12.84 1.68 -13.56
C LEU A 104 14.11 0.86 -13.81
N GLU A 105 15.23 1.35 -13.26
CA GLU A 105 16.46 0.58 -13.20
C GLU A 105 16.28 -0.61 -12.25
N VAL A 106 16.84 -1.77 -12.64
CA VAL A 106 16.74 -3.01 -11.88
C VAL A 106 18.14 -3.58 -11.69
N GLU A 107 18.52 -3.78 -10.45
CA GLU A 107 19.72 -4.50 -10.05
C GLU A 107 19.32 -5.88 -9.52
N ARG A 108 19.97 -6.94 -10.01
CA ARG A 108 19.62 -8.28 -9.54
C ARG A 108 20.02 -8.47 -8.10
N LEU A 109 19.04 -8.74 -7.26
CA LEU A 109 19.21 -9.07 -5.85
C LEU A 109 19.55 -10.56 -5.72
N SER A 110 20.68 -10.86 -5.02
CA SER A 110 20.96 -12.22 -4.58
C SER A 110 20.46 -12.41 -3.15
N LEU A 111 19.37 -13.16 -3.00
CA LEU A 111 18.78 -13.46 -1.69
C LEU A 111 19.59 -14.50 -0.87
N ILE A 112 20.57 -15.14 -1.51
CA ILE A 112 21.43 -16.17 -0.88
C ILE A 112 22.47 -15.54 0.07
N LYS A 113 22.77 -14.25 -0.09
CA LYS A 113 23.67 -13.53 0.82
C LYS A 113 22.89 -12.93 1.98
N THR A 114 22.71 -13.68 3.03
CA THR A 114 22.26 -13.18 4.34
C THR A 114 23.35 -12.27 4.94
N SER A 115 23.26 -10.98 4.67
CA SER A 115 23.99 -9.98 5.45
C SER A 115 23.24 -9.82 6.78
N SER A 116 23.99 -9.77 7.89
CA SER A 116 23.42 -9.43 9.22
C SER A 116 23.11 -7.95 9.38
N LYS A 117 23.42 -7.12 8.36
CA LYS A 117 23.21 -5.67 8.40
C LYS A 117 21.77 -5.31 8.09
N ASP A 118 21.33 -4.22 8.67
CA ASP A 118 20.08 -3.57 8.30
C ASP A 118 20.08 -3.23 6.80
N ALA A 119 18.94 -3.39 6.15
CA ALA A 119 18.77 -3.17 4.73
C ALA A 119 17.34 -2.76 4.42
N VAL A 120 17.17 -1.89 3.43
CA VAL A 120 15.87 -1.53 2.85
C VAL A 120 15.97 -1.72 1.35
N ILE A 121 15.27 -2.70 0.80
CA ILE A 121 15.38 -3.10 -0.60
C ILE A 121 14.01 -2.96 -1.26
N TRP A 122 13.93 -2.11 -2.28
CA TRP A 122 12.70 -1.94 -3.04
C TRP A 122 12.53 -3.06 -4.07
N LEU A 123 11.38 -3.73 -4.07
CA LEU A 123 11.05 -4.83 -4.98
C LEU A 123 10.09 -4.41 -6.10
N GLY A 124 9.70 -3.14 -6.09
CA GLY A 124 8.78 -2.50 -7.04
C GLY A 124 7.41 -2.20 -6.42
N HIS A 125 6.74 -1.17 -6.95
CA HIS A 125 5.48 -0.64 -6.43
C HIS A 125 5.58 -0.29 -4.94
N ALA A 126 4.79 -0.91 -4.09
CA ALA A 126 4.84 -0.78 -2.63
C ALA A 126 5.56 -1.96 -1.95
N SER A 127 6.17 -2.87 -2.73
CA SER A 127 6.82 -4.08 -2.19
C SER A 127 8.24 -3.79 -1.72
N TYR A 128 8.55 -4.15 -0.46
CA TYR A 128 9.87 -4.01 0.14
C TYR A 128 10.31 -5.29 0.84
N LEU A 129 11.61 -5.56 0.79
CA LEU A 129 12.31 -6.47 1.70
C LEU A 129 13.15 -5.63 2.65
N ILE A 130 12.84 -5.68 3.94
CA ILE A 130 13.54 -4.92 4.99
C ILE A 130 14.21 -5.90 5.95
N ARG A 131 15.46 -5.63 6.28
CA ARG A 131 16.11 -6.21 7.47
C ARG A 131 16.33 -5.11 8.47
N LEU A 132 15.92 -5.36 9.70
CA LEU A 132 16.03 -4.42 10.79
C LEU A 132 16.28 -5.17 12.09
N ALA A 133 17.41 -4.88 12.74
CA ALA A 133 17.81 -5.53 14.00
C ALA A 133 17.77 -7.07 13.96
N GLY A 134 18.21 -7.66 12.84
CA GLY A 134 18.27 -9.11 12.63
C GLY A 134 16.95 -9.76 12.22
N VAL A 135 15.89 -8.98 12.06
CA VAL A 135 14.55 -9.44 11.62
C VAL A 135 14.35 -9.15 10.14
N THR A 136 13.86 -10.12 9.38
CA THR A 136 13.57 -9.99 7.94
C THR A 136 12.08 -9.84 7.71
N ILE A 137 11.71 -8.75 7.04
CA ILE A 137 10.32 -8.29 6.86
C ILE A 137 10.05 -8.12 5.37
N LEU A 138 8.92 -8.64 4.91
CA LEU A 138 8.42 -8.44 3.56
C LEU A 138 7.14 -7.60 3.64
N ILE A 139 7.09 -6.47 2.91
CA ILE A 139 5.94 -5.57 2.93
C ILE A 139 5.25 -5.59 1.57
N ASP A 140 3.91 -5.65 1.58
CA ASP A 140 2.99 -5.57 0.44
C ASP A 140 3.52 -6.31 -0.81
N PRO A 141 3.78 -7.63 -0.73
CA PRO A 141 4.38 -8.38 -1.83
C PRO A 141 3.38 -8.61 -2.97
N VAL A 142 3.64 -8.00 -4.13
CA VAL A 142 2.89 -8.19 -5.37
C VAL A 142 3.86 -8.42 -6.52
N TRP A 143 4.10 -9.68 -6.85
CA TRP A 143 5.17 -10.07 -7.78
C TRP A 143 4.66 -10.65 -9.08
N LEU A 144 3.54 -11.34 -9.03
CA LEU A 144 2.97 -12.02 -10.17
C LEU A 144 2.05 -11.08 -10.95
N GLU A 145 2.13 -11.16 -12.28
CA GLU A 145 1.16 -10.48 -13.13
C GLU A 145 -0.22 -11.11 -12.92
N ASN A 146 -1.23 -10.27 -12.82
CA ASN A 146 -2.60 -10.73 -12.69
C ASN A 146 -3.50 -10.07 -13.76
N TRP A 147 -4.76 -10.47 -13.81
CA TRP A 147 -5.72 -9.97 -14.79
C TRP A 147 -6.01 -8.46 -14.65
N ALA A 148 -5.73 -7.86 -13.49
CA ALA A 148 -6.06 -6.46 -13.21
C ALA A 148 -4.99 -5.49 -13.73
N PHE A 149 -3.70 -5.88 -13.66
CA PHE A 149 -2.59 -5.02 -14.08
C PHE A 149 -1.36 -5.80 -14.51
N LYS A 150 -0.66 -5.18 -15.48
CA LYS A 150 0.61 -5.67 -16.01
C LYS A 150 1.77 -5.01 -15.26
N ARG A 151 2.81 -5.78 -14.99
CA ARG A 151 4.07 -5.30 -14.44
C ARG A 151 4.95 -4.69 -15.55
N PHE A 152 5.45 -3.47 -15.35
CA PHE A 152 6.31 -2.74 -16.29
C PHE A 152 7.79 -2.72 -15.90
N SER A 153 8.12 -3.13 -14.68
CA SER A 153 9.49 -3.34 -14.22
C SER A 153 9.74 -4.82 -13.92
N ALA A 154 10.93 -5.32 -14.23
CA ALA A 154 11.28 -6.69 -13.87
C ALA A 154 11.34 -6.87 -12.34
N LEU A 155 11.07 -8.08 -11.87
CA LEU A 155 11.32 -8.43 -10.47
C LEU A 155 12.83 -8.60 -10.27
N PRO A 156 13.42 -8.02 -9.23
CA PRO A 156 14.89 -8.05 -9.05
C PRO A 156 15.44 -9.40 -8.58
N PHE A 157 14.59 -10.39 -8.28
CA PHE A 157 14.97 -11.71 -7.78
C PHE A 157 14.03 -12.80 -8.29
N ASP A 158 14.39 -14.06 -8.12
CA ASP A 158 13.47 -15.20 -8.31
C ASP A 158 12.72 -15.45 -6.98
N PRO A 159 11.38 -15.38 -6.95
CA PRO A 159 10.59 -15.68 -5.76
C PRO A 159 10.90 -17.02 -5.12
N ASN A 160 11.31 -18.03 -5.91
CA ASN A 160 11.69 -19.34 -5.40
C ASN A 160 13.04 -19.34 -4.64
N GLU A 161 13.83 -18.27 -4.71
CA GLU A 161 15.06 -18.12 -3.92
C GLU A 161 14.79 -17.56 -2.52
N LEU A 162 13.57 -17.04 -2.27
CA LEU A 162 13.22 -16.42 -0.99
C LEU A 162 13.17 -17.48 0.12
N ARG A 163 13.90 -17.20 1.17
CA ARG A 163 13.98 -17.98 2.41
C ARG A 163 14.01 -16.99 3.58
N GLU A 164 13.83 -17.44 4.77
CA GLU A 164 14.13 -16.68 5.99
C GLU A 164 13.46 -15.29 6.05
N VAL A 165 12.13 -15.26 5.91
CA VAL A 165 11.30 -14.09 6.21
C VAL A 165 10.56 -14.38 7.51
N ASP A 166 10.71 -13.49 8.49
CA ASP A 166 10.05 -13.60 9.79
C ASP A 166 8.62 -13.07 9.75
N TYR A 167 8.43 -11.94 9.04
CA TYR A 167 7.16 -11.23 8.99
C TYR A 167 6.77 -10.82 7.57
N ILE A 168 5.48 -10.97 7.26
CA ILE A 168 4.85 -10.42 6.05
C ILE A 168 3.87 -9.35 6.50
N LEU A 169 4.09 -8.10 6.11
CA LEU A 169 3.23 -6.96 6.41
C LEU A 169 2.29 -6.68 5.24
N LEU A 170 1.01 -6.52 5.53
CA LEU A 170 0.00 -6.16 4.53
C LEU A 170 -0.75 -4.92 4.98
N SER A 171 -0.57 -3.82 4.23
CA SER A 171 -1.14 -2.51 4.56
C SER A 171 -2.66 -2.46 4.41
N HIS A 172 -3.19 -3.06 3.35
CA HIS A 172 -4.62 -3.12 3.06
C HIS A 172 -4.94 -4.17 1.98
N ASP A 173 -6.21 -4.31 1.61
CA ASP A 173 -6.70 -5.40 0.77
C ASP A 173 -6.72 -5.12 -0.75
N HIS A 174 -6.28 -3.95 -1.22
CA HIS A 174 -6.22 -3.70 -2.66
C HIS A 174 -5.28 -4.66 -3.38
N ARG A 175 -5.58 -4.97 -4.65
CA ARG A 175 -4.91 -6.06 -5.38
C ARG A 175 -3.45 -5.77 -5.70
N ASP A 176 -3.06 -4.52 -5.71
CA ASP A 176 -1.70 -4.04 -5.93
C ASP A 176 -0.85 -3.97 -4.64
N HIS A 177 -1.45 -4.34 -3.48
CA HIS A 177 -0.77 -4.49 -2.18
C HIS A 177 -0.96 -5.89 -1.59
N CYS A 178 -2.09 -6.53 -1.87
CA CYS A 178 -2.49 -7.83 -1.33
C CYS A 178 -2.87 -8.76 -2.48
N ASP A 179 -1.88 -9.39 -3.14
CA ASP A 179 -2.08 -10.25 -4.30
C ASP A 179 -2.23 -11.72 -3.89
N GLU A 180 -3.38 -12.32 -4.26
CA GLU A 180 -3.71 -13.69 -3.93
C GLU A 180 -2.68 -14.71 -4.43
N ALA A 181 -2.22 -14.55 -5.69
CA ALA A 181 -1.29 -15.49 -6.29
C ALA A 181 0.08 -15.44 -5.60
N THR A 182 0.57 -14.22 -5.33
CA THR A 182 1.83 -14.02 -4.59
C THR A 182 1.74 -14.54 -3.16
N LEU A 183 0.64 -14.24 -2.44
CA LEU A 183 0.47 -14.68 -1.06
C LEU A 183 0.31 -16.20 -0.95
N THR A 184 -0.39 -16.84 -1.90
CA THR A 184 -0.50 -18.30 -1.96
C THR A 184 0.88 -18.95 -2.16
N LEU A 185 1.71 -18.40 -3.04
CA LEU A 185 3.09 -18.86 -3.21
C LEU A 185 3.90 -18.67 -1.92
N LEU A 186 3.79 -17.51 -1.27
CA LEU A 186 4.47 -17.24 -0.01
C LEU A 186 4.03 -18.16 1.12
N GLY A 187 2.75 -18.50 1.22
CA GLY A 187 2.25 -19.49 2.19
C GLY A 187 2.88 -20.88 2.03
N GLN A 188 3.33 -21.22 0.82
CA GLN A 188 4.07 -22.46 0.55
C GLN A 188 5.55 -22.34 0.86
N LEU A 189 6.18 -21.22 0.50
CA LEU A 189 7.63 -20.99 0.67
C LEU A 189 7.99 -20.64 2.11
N LEU A 190 7.13 -19.91 2.82
CA LEU A 190 7.35 -19.31 4.13
C LEU A 190 6.24 -19.67 5.13
N PRO A 191 5.97 -20.96 5.39
CA PRO A 191 4.84 -21.38 6.22
C PRO A 191 4.94 -20.98 7.69
N THR A 192 6.10 -20.53 8.14
CA THR A 192 6.38 -20.10 9.53
C THR A 192 6.40 -18.59 9.70
N ALA A 193 6.40 -17.82 8.61
CA ALA A 193 6.34 -16.36 8.69
C ALA A 193 5.01 -15.91 9.31
N THR A 194 5.07 -14.94 10.23
CA THR A 194 3.86 -14.33 10.80
C THR A 194 3.39 -13.18 9.92
N VAL A 195 2.11 -13.10 9.66
CA VAL A 195 1.48 -12.02 8.89
C VAL A 195 0.98 -10.94 9.85
N LEU A 196 1.34 -9.68 9.59
CA LEU A 196 0.95 -8.52 10.36
C LEU A 196 0.09 -7.61 9.48
N THR A 197 -1.11 -7.25 9.94
CA THR A 197 -2.06 -6.50 9.10
C THR A 197 -3.11 -5.76 9.94
N GLY A 198 -4.00 -5.00 9.28
CA GLY A 198 -5.13 -4.33 9.91
C GLY A 198 -6.26 -5.28 10.32
N LEU A 199 -7.17 -4.80 11.17
CA LEU A 199 -8.34 -5.56 11.64
C LEU A 199 -9.18 -6.10 10.48
N ASN A 200 -9.77 -7.28 10.67
CA ASN A 200 -10.66 -8.00 9.77
C ASN A 200 -10.01 -8.55 8.48
N MET A 201 -8.69 -8.54 8.35
CA MET A 201 -7.99 -9.09 7.17
C MET A 201 -7.89 -10.62 7.19
N SER A 202 -7.92 -11.26 8.37
CA SER A 202 -7.71 -12.73 8.52
C SER A 202 -8.67 -13.56 7.68
N SER A 203 -9.93 -13.16 7.59
CA SER A 203 -10.93 -13.90 6.80
C SER A 203 -10.62 -13.95 5.30
N LEU A 204 -9.96 -12.90 4.77
CA LEU A 204 -9.46 -12.84 3.40
C LEU A 204 -8.19 -13.66 3.23
N LEU A 205 -7.28 -13.58 4.20
CA LEU A 205 -5.91 -14.10 4.07
C LEU A 205 -5.79 -15.60 4.41
N GLN A 206 -6.59 -16.10 5.35
CA GLN A 206 -6.48 -17.48 5.84
C GLN A 206 -6.56 -18.55 4.73
N PRO A 207 -7.41 -18.43 3.70
CA PRO A 207 -7.44 -19.37 2.57
C PRO A 207 -6.13 -19.42 1.77
N TRP A 208 -5.41 -18.31 1.68
CA TRP A 208 -4.16 -18.19 0.92
C TRP A 208 -2.91 -18.54 1.74
N LEU A 209 -3.01 -18.34 3.07
CA LEU A 209 -1.93 -18.49 4.06
C LEU A 209 -2.37 -19.44 5.18
N PRO A 210 -2.73 -20.70 4.88
CA PRO A 210 -3.43 -21.59 5.82
C PRO A 210 -2.57 -22.01 7.03
N LYS A 211 -1.25 -21.89 6.94
CA LYS A 211 -0.31 -22.28 8.01
C LYS A 211 0.31 -21.10 8.75
N ASN A 212 0.17 -19.90 8.20
CA ASN A 212 0.78 -18.72 8.77
C ASN A 212 -0.04 -18.20 9.95
N ASN A 213 0.63 -17.76 11.01
CA ASN A 213 0.01 -16.99 12.06
C ASN A 213 -0.34 -15.59 11.53
N ILE A 214 -1.53 -15.07 11.84
CA ILE A 214 -1.99 -13.75 11.42
C ILE A 214 -2.30 -12.93 12.66
N GLN A 215 -1.60 -11.80 12.82
CA GLN A 215 -1.90 -10.81 13.85
C GLN A 215 -2.57 -9.60 13.19
N GLU A 216 -3.72 -9.21 13.72
CA GLU A 216 -4.48 -8.05 13.26
C GLU A 216 -4.40 -6.92 14.30
N ALA A 217 -4.10 -5.70 13.86
CA ALA A 217 -4.01 -4.53 14.73
C ALA A 217 -5.00 -3.43 14.33
N GLY A 218 -5.50 -2.71 15.30
CA GLY A 218 -6.09 -1.38 15.13
C GLY A 218 -5.00 -0.32 14.96
N TRP A 219 -5.38 0.89 14.60
CA TRP A 219 -4.40 1.97 14.47
C TRP A 219 -3.75 2.31 15.81
N TYR A 220 -2.43 2.58 15.78
CA TYR A 220 -1.53 2.81 16.93
C TYR A 220 -1.29 1.59 17.80
N GLN A 221 -1.84 0.40 17.51
CA GLN A 221 -1.46 -0.82 18.20
C GLN A 221 -0.14 -1.37 17.69
N SER A 222 0.68 -1.87 18.60
CA SER A 222 1.94 -2.57 18.29
C SER A 222 1.70 -4.07 18.26
N TYR A 223 2.30 -4.76 17.29
CA TYR A 223 2.22 -6.22 17.21
C TYR A 223 3.08 -6.90 18.28
N ASP A 224 2.70 -8.12 18.65
CA ASP A 224 3.47 -8.95 19.58
C ASP A 224 4.69 -9.56 18.87
N LEU A 225 5.85 -8.96 19.09
CA LEU A 225 7.12 -9.24 18.42
C LEU A 225 8.26 -9.33 19.44
N PRO A 226 9.44 -9.94 19.05
CA PRO A 226 10.65 -9.87 19.86
C PRO A 226 11.06 -8.44 20.18
N GLN A 227 11.63 -8.20 21.36
CA GLN A 227 11.97 -6.87 21.88
C GLN A 227 12.99 -6.07 21.05
N SER A 228 13.69 -6.72 20.08
CA SER A 228 14.65 -6.03 19.20
C SER A 228 13.99 -5.09 18.19
N ILE A 229 12.72 -5.31 17.90
CA ILE A 229 11.95 -4.55 16.92
C ILE A 229 10.54 -4.25 17.44
N ARG A 230 10.03 -3.09 17.09
CA ARG A 230 8.62 -2.72 17.27
C ARG A 230 8.01 -2.37 15.92
N ILE A 231 6.83 -2.89 15.65
CA ILE A 231 6.04 -2.54 14.48
C ILE A 231 4.66 -2.09 14.95
N THR A 232 4.33 -0.84 14.64
CA THR A 232 3.04 -0.23 14.98
C THR A 232 2.23 -0.03 13.71
N PHE A 233 0.97 -0.47 13.71
CA PHE A 233 0.04 -0.18 12.61
C PHE A 233 -0.49 1.25 12.75
N VAL A 234 -0.37 2.07 11.69
CA VAL A 234 -0.66 3.49 11.76
C VAL A 234 -1.75 3.91 10.78
N PRO A 235 -2.52 4.98 11.10
CA PRO A 235 -3.61 5.43 10.24
C PRO A 235 -3.09 5.98 8.92
N THR A 236 -3.89 5.76 7.86
CA THR A 236 -3.78 6.44 6.57
C THR A 236 -5.15 6.92 6.11
N ARG A 237 -5.19 7.87 5.19
CA ARG A 237 -6.43 8.33 4.55
C ARG A 237 -6.66 7.53 3.28
N HIS A 238 -7.31 6.38 3.43
CA HIS A 238 -7.54 5.46 2.31
C HIS A 238 -8.88 4.72 2.47
N TRP A 239 -9.02 3.56 1.86
CA TRP A 239 -10.21 2.71 1.89
C TRP A 239 -9.83 1.27 1.56
N SER A 240 -10.77 0.34 1.74
CA SER A 240 -10.58 -1.06 1.41
C SER A 240 -11.73 -1.59 0.57
N LYS A 241 -11.42 -2.48 -0.37
CA LYS A 241 -12.42 -3.21 -1.16
C LYS A 241 -11.78 -4.31 -1.98
N ARG A 242 -12.34 -5.50 -1.89
CA ARG A 242 -11.91 -6.66 -2.68
C ARG A 242 -13.02 -7.21 -3.56
N GLY A 243 -14.21 -7.27 -3.05
CA GLY A 243 -15.41 -7.78 -3.69
C GLY A 243 -16.43 -6.70 -4.06
N LEU A 244 -17.69 -7.13 -4.30
CA LEU A 244 -18.75 -6.20 -4.69
C LEU A 244 -19.33 -5.44 -3.48
N PHE A 245 -19.41 -6.10 -2.30
CA PHE A 245 -20.16 -5.63 -1.14
C PHE A 245 -19.34 -5.50 0.13
N ASP A 246 -18.00 -5.43 0.04
CA ASP A 246 -17.09 -5.46 1.18
C ASP A 246 -16.28 -4.17 1.36
N THR A 247 -16.78 -3.05 0.84
CA THR A 247 -16.15 -1.74 0.97
C THR A 247 -15.97 -1.40 2.46
N ASN A 248 -14.74 -1.04 2.85
CA ASN A 248 -14.34 -0.63 4.19
C ASN A 248 -14.63 -1.66 5.31
N GLN A 249 -14.82 -2.94 4.97
CA GLN A 249 -14.99 -4.00 5.97
C GLN A 249 -13.68 -4.47 6.60
N ARG A 250 -12.54 -4.19 5.96
CA ARG A 250 -11.19 -4.49 6.43
C ARG A 250 -10.42 -3.20 6.65
N LEU A 251 -9.65 -3.13 7.71
CA LEU A 251 -8.91 -1.93 8.07
C LEU A 251 -7.67 -1.78 7.17
N TRP A 252 -7.41 -0.58 6.72
CA TRP A 252 -6.23 -0.13 5.98
C TRP A 252 -5.30 0.67 6.87
N GLY A 253 -4.02 0.80 6.50
CA GLY A 253 -3.06 1.62 7.23
C GLY A 253 -1.65 1.53 6.65
N GLY A 254 -0.72 2.17 7.32
CA GLY A 254 0.72 2.06 7.12
C GLY A 254 1.39 1.35 8.29
N PHE A 255 2.71 1.34 8.28
CA PHE A 255 3.50 0.75 9.35
C PHE A 255 4.58 1.71 9.81
N TYR A 256 4.79 1.76 11.13
CA TYR A 256 5.94 2.41 11.73
C TYR A 256 6.81 1.34 12.39
N LEU A 257 8.01 1.14 11.84
CA LEU A 257 8.97 0.14 12.28
C LEU A 257 10.07 0.82 13.09
N GLU A 258 10.37 0.32 14.27
CA GLU A 258 11.40 0.87 15.16
C GLU A 258 12.36 -0.23 15.63
N SER A 259 13.65 0.04 15.59
CA SER A 259 14.68 -0.67 16.33
C SER A 259 15.40 0.33 17.27
N GLN A 260 16.43 -0.14 17.99
CA GLN A 260 17.24 0.76 18.80
C GLN A 260 17.92 1.85 17.95
N ASP A 261 18.33 1.52 16.72
CA ASP A 261 19.22 2.36 15.91
C ASP A 261 18.50 3.07 14.76
N ARG A 262 17.26 2.65 14.40
CA ARG A 262 16.59 3.12 13.20
C ARG A 262 15.08 3.05 13.29
N SER A 263 14.45 4.04 12.68
CA SER A 263 13.00 4.06 12.47
C SER A 263 12.66 4.20 10.99
N ILE A 264 11.64 3.44 10.53
CA ILE A 264 11.17 3.43 9.14
C ILE A 264 9.67 3.62 9.14
N TYR A 265 9.18 4.62 8.43
CA TYR A 265 7.76 4.79 8.15
C TYR A 265 7.45 4.25 6.75
N PHE A 266 6.52 3.31 6.68
CA PHE A 266 5.93 2.83 5.43
C PHE A 266 4.50 3.38 5.33
N MET A 267 4.26 4.22 4.33
CA MET A 267 3.00 4.94 4.20
C MET A 267 1.82 4.01 3.87
N GLY A 268 2.03 2.93 3.12
CA GLY A 268 0.95 2.27 2.41
C GLY A 268 0.38 3.22 1.36
N ASP A 269 -0.95 3.19 1.17
CA ASP A 269 -1.66 4.17 0.35
C ASP A 269 -2.37 5.20 1.22
N SER A 270 -2.27 6.47 0.83
CA SER A 270 -2.90 7.56 1.57
C SER A 270 -3.14 8.81 0.72
N GLY A 271 -4.27 9.45 0.92
CA GLY A 271 -4.47 10.86 0.59
C GLY A 271 -3.82 11.78 1.62
N ASP A 272 -3.73 13.10 1.32
CA ASP A 272 -3.20 14.11 2.24
C ASP A 272 -4.09 14.29 3.49
N GLY A 273 -3.47 14.52 4.64
CA GLY A 273 -4.19 14.74 5.88
C GLY A 273 -3.28 14.92 7.09
N PRO A 274 -3.85 15.35 8.24
CA PRO A 274 -3.10 15.64 9.45
C PRO A 274 -2.50 14.41 10.14
N HIS A 275 -2.87 13.20 9.71
CA HIS A 275 -2.36 11.95 10.29
C HIS A 275 -0.85 11.80 10.14
N PHE A 276 -0.22 12.32 9.09
CA PHE A 276 1.24 12.29 8.93
C PHE A 276 1.95 12.97 10.09
N LYS A 277 1.57 14.22 10.36
CA LYS A 277 2.10 14.97 11.49
C LYS A 277 1.79 14.29 12.83
N GLN A 278 0.56 13.83 13.02
CA GLN A 278 0.11 13.13 14.23
C GLN A 278 0.91 11.86 14.50
N ILE A 279 1.25 11.08 13.47
CA ILE A 279 2.10 9.88 13.59
C ILE A 279 3.48 10.29 14.11
N ALA A 280 4.11 11.30 13.52
CA ALA A 280 5.43 11.75 13.95
C ALA A 280 5.43 12.37 15.35
N GLU A 281 4.39 13.12 15.72
CA GLU A 281 4.23 13.63 17.09
C GLU A 281 4.05 12.51 18.13
N THR A 282 3.43 11.39 17.72
CA THR A 282 3.16 10.27 18.61
C THR A 282 4.33 9.28 18.71
N LEU A 283 4.91 8.89 17.57
CA LEU A 283 5.91 7.83 17.49
C LEU A 283 7.34 8.37 17.37
N GLY A 284 7.50 9.59 16.92
CA GLY A 284 8.76 10.27 16.61
C GLY A 284 8.92 10.48 15.10
N PRO A 285 9.79 11.41 14.67
CA PRO A 285 10.14 11.59 13.26
C PRO A 285 10.93 10.37 12.75
N PRO A 286 10.55 9.76 11.61
CA PRO A 286 11.23 8.58 11.10
C PRO A 286 12.58 8.94 10.45
N ASP A 287 13.55 8.01 10.54
CA ASP A 287 14.82 8.15 9.81
C ASP A 287 14.62 7.95 8.30
N VAL A 288 13.75 7.03 7.91
CA VAL A 288 13.41 6.76 6.51
C VAL A 288 11.90 6.77 6.35
N ALA A 289 11.40 7.54 5.38
CA ALA A 289 9.99 7.57 5.02
C ALA A 289 9.81 7.01 3.60
N LEU A 290 9.14 5.84 3.50
CA LEU A 290 8.75 5.19 2.26
C LEU A 290 7.39 5.75 1.86
N MET A 291 7.38 6.71 0.90
CA MET A 291 6.22 7.55 0.58
C MET A 291 5.64 7.20 -0.78
N GLY A 292 4.35 6.87 -0.83
CA GLY A 292 3.62 6.70 -2.08
C GLY A 292 3.55 8.03 -2.85
N VAL A 293 3.81 8.00 -4.16
CA VAL A 293 3.81 9.19 -5.02
C VAL A 293 3.12 8.97 -6.36
N GLY A 294 2.67 7.75 -6.64
CA GLY A 294 1.98 7.38 -7.88
C GLY A 294 0.47 7.23 -7.72
N ALA A 295 -0.20 6.95 -8.83
CA ALA A 295 -1.66 6.92 -8.95
C ALA A 295 -2.31 8.24 -8.51
N PHE A 296 -1.71 9.40 -8.85
CA PHE A 296 -2.17 10.71 -8.40
C PHE A 296 -2.99 11.48 -9.44
N LYS A 297 -3.05 11.01 -10.69
CA LYS A 297 -3.88 11.60 -11.73
C LYS A 297 -5.03 10.67 -12.17
N PRO A 298 -6.21 11.19 -12.48
CA PRO A 298 -6.58 12.60 -12.39
C PRO A 298 -6.83 13.02 -10.93
N GLU A 299 -6.35 14.19 -10.55
CA GLU A 299 -6.37 14.69 -9.18
C GLU A 299 -7.78 14.67 -8.55
N TRP A 300 -8.80 15.12 -9.30
CA TRP A 300 -10.20 15.14 -8.81
C TRP A 300 -10.73 13.79 -8.33
N PHE A 301 -10.13 12.69 -8.79
CA PHE A 301 -10.53 11.32 -8.43
C PHE A 301 -9.54 10.69 -7.43
N MET A 302 -8.23 10.91 -7.63
CA MET A 302 -7.19 10.23 -6.87
C MET A 302 -6.85 10.89 -5.53
N HIS A 303 -6.86 12.23 -5.46
CA HIS A 303 -6.41 13.00 -4.31
C HIS A 303 -7.04 12.59 -2.95
N PRO A 304 -8.31 12.15 -2.85
CA PRO A 304 -8.86 11.68 -1.58
C PRO A 304 -8.15 10.45 -0.99
N SER A 305 -7.47 9.66 -1.80
CA SER A 305 -6.87 8.37 -1.42
C SER A 305 -5.40 8.18 -1.83
N HIS A 306 -4.85 9.09 -2.64
CA HIS A 306 -3.45 9.06 -3.09
C HIS A 306 -2.88 10.47 -3.12
N VAL A 307 -1.75 10.67 -2.45
CA VAL A 307 -1.02 11.94 -2.49
C VAL A 307 -0.30 12.11 -3.84
N SER A 308 -0.24 13.37 -4.31
CA SER A 308 0.69 13.74 -5.38
C SER A 308 2.14 13.78 -4.86
N PRO A 309 3.15 13.81 -5.75
CA PRO A 309 4.54 14.02 -5.33
C PRO A 309 4.75 15.26 -4.46
N SER A 310 4.00 16.35 -4.73
CA SER A 310 4.07 17.59 -3.93
C SER A 310 3.46 17.42 -2.55
N ASP A 311 2.35 16.70 -2.43
CA ASP A 311 1.69 16.42 -1.14
C ASP A 311 2.52 15.45 -0.31
N ALA A 312 3.10 14.42 -0.94
CA ALA A 312 4.03 13.50 -0.27
C ALA A 312 5.26 14.24 0.28
N ALA A 313 5.82 15.18 -0.49
CA ALA A 313 6.93 16.01 -0.05
C ALA A 313 6.54 16.96 1.11
N LYS A 314 5.31 17.50 1.10
CA LYS A 314 4.75 18.26 2.22
C LYS A 314 4.63 17.38 3.47
N ALA A 315 4.00 16.21 3.35
CA ALA A 315 3.82 15.25 4.44
C ALA A 315 5.17 14.82 5.05
N PHE A 316 6.16 14.54 4.22
CA PHE A 316 7.52 14.24 4.66
C PHE A 316 8.12 15.32 5.56
N ARG A 317 8.02 16.60 5.14
CA ARG A 317 8.50 17.73 5.96
C ARG A 317 7.71 17.87 7.26
N GLU A 318 6.39 17.68 7.22
CA GLU A 318 5.53 17.76 8.41
C GLU A 318 5.84 16.64 9.42
N MET A 319 6.26 15.46 8.94
CA MET A 319 6.73 14.37 9.78
C MET A 319 8.13 14.62 10.36
N GLY A 320 8.91 15.56 9.80
CA GLY A 320 10.30 15.76 10.18
C GLY A 320 11.20 14.56 9.87
N ALA A 321 10.83 13.74 8.87
CA ALA A 321 11.60 12.58 8.44
C ALA A 321 12.94 12.99 7.81
N LYS A 322 13.96 12.10 7.88
CA LYS A 322 15.33 12.43 7.42
C LYS A 322 15.59 12.02 5.96
N THR A 323 15.06 10.90 5.50
CA THR A 323 15.28 10.40 4.15
C THR A 323 13.95 10.13 3.46
N PHE A 324 13.73 10.75 2.30
CA PHE A 324 12.55 10.52 1.45
C PHE A 324 12.83 9.43 0.42
N VAL A 325 12.09 8.34 0.44
CA VAL A 325 12.14 7.28 -0.55
C VAL A 325 10.78 7.18 -1.26
N PRO A 326 10.69 7.54 -2.54
CA PRO A 326 9.44 7.43 -3.29
C PRO A 326 9.11 5.98 -3.64
N MET A 327 7.83 5.62 -3.54
CA MET A 327 7.30 4.32 -3.96
C MET A 327 5.96 4.47 -4.69
N HIS A 328 5.30 3.36 -5.02
CA HIS A 328 3.99 3.30 -5.67
C HIS A 328 3.96 3.89 -7.09
N PHE A 329 5.07 3.83 -7.83
CA PHE A 329 5.20 4.29 -9.21
C PHE A 329 6.07 3.35 -10.05
N GLY A 330 6.03 3.51 -11.37
CA GLY A 330 6.97 2.85 -12.29
C GLY A 330 6.79 1.33 -12.49
N THR A 331 6.07 0.65 -11.60
CA THR A 331 5.87 -0.80 -11.66
C THR A 331 4.53 -1.17 -12.29
N PHE A 332 3.45 -0.59 -11.84
CA PHE A 332 2.11 -0.75 -12.41
C PHE A 332 1.60 0.57 -12.97
N ASP A 333 0.68 0.48 -13.94
CA ASP A 333 0.05 1.61 -14.61
C ASP A 333 -1.37 1.80 -14.05
N LEU A 334 -1.48 2.52 -12.93
CA LEU A 334 -2.71 2.65 -12.15
C LEU A 334 -3.41 4.02 -12.26
N GLY A 335 -2.70 5.06 -12.71
CA GLY A 335 -3.22 6.42 -12.87
C GLY A 335 -3.17 6.92 -14.32
N ASP A 336 -3.47 8.19 -14.52
CA ASP A 336 -3.40 8.84 -15.81
C ASP A 336 -2.01 9.41 -16.13
N GLU A 337 -1.14 9.58 -15.12
CA GLU A 337 0.24 10.06 -15.25
C GLU A 337 1.15 9.06 -15.97
N ARG A 338 2.32 9.55 -16.45
CA ARG A 338 3.40 8.70 -16.97
C ARG A 338 4.03 7.89 -15.84
N LEU A 339 4.53 6.69 -16.14
CA LEU A 339 5.09 5.76 -15.13
C LEU A 339 6.18 6.39 -14.24
N LEU A 340 7.04 7.23 -14.80
CA LEU A 340 8.15 7.88 -14.08
C LEU A 340 7.90 9.37 -13.80
N GLU A 341 6.72 9.89 -14.09
CA GLU A 341 6.40 11.30 -13.85
C GLU A 341 6.52 11.72 -12.38
N PRO A 342 6.14 10.89 -11.39
CA PRO A 342 6.37 11.23 -9.99
C PRO A 342 7.84 11.45 -9.67
N LEU A 343 8.71 10.60 -10.19
CA LEU A 343 10.15 10.72 -9.99
C LEU A 343 10.72 11.95 -10.72
N ASP A 344 10.27 12.21 -11.95
CA ASP A 344 10.68 13.40 -12.72
C ASP A 344 10.37 14.68 -11.90
N TRP A 345 9.18 14.74 -11.27
CA TRP A 345 8.79 15.88 -10.46
C TRP A 345 9.69 16.04 -9.22
N LEU A 346 9.96 14.96 -8.49
CA LEU A 346 10.81 15.00 -7.29
C LEU A 346 12.24 15.42 -7.63
N GLN A 347 12.80 14.91 -8.70
CA GLN A 347 14.16 15.28 -9.15
C GLN A 347 14.26 16.73 -9.63
N ALA A 348 13.18 17.25 -10.23
CA ALA A 348 13.10 18.66 -10.62
C ALA A 348 12.87 19.62 -9.43
N ASN A 349 12.41 19.11 -8.28
CA ASN A 349 12.07 19.89 -7.08
C ASN A 349 12.76 19.36 -5.82
N PRO A 350 14.10 19.21 -5.78
CA PRO A 350 14.80 18.60 -4.65
C PRO A 350 14.59 19.35 -3.32
N ALA A 351 14.41 20.68 -3.37
CA ALA A 351 14.12 21.49 -2.19
C ALA A 351 12.77 21.14 -1.53
N ALA A 352 11.84 20.55 -2.28
CA ALA A 352 10.55 20.12 -1.73
C ALA A 352 10.70 19.01 -0.67
N VAL A 353 11.78 18.25 -0.71
CA VAL A 353 12.13 17.19 0.26
C VAL A 353 13.46 17.50 0.97
N ASN A 354 13.78 18.78 1.19
CA ASN A 354 14.99 19.26 1.89
C ASN A 354 16.31 18.71 1.31
N HIS A 355 16.34 18.34 0.02
CA HIS A 355 17.45 17.64 -0.66
C HIS A 355 17.72 16.22 -0.12
N ASP A 356 16.80 15.62 0.63
CA ASP A 356 16.94 14.30 1.25
C ASP A 356 16.30 13.19 0.41
N LEU A 357 16.13 13.41 -0.91
CA LEU A 357 15.61 12.44 -1.87
C LEU A 357 16.62 11.31 -2.09
N LEU A 358 16.23 10.10 -1.74
CA LEU A 358 16.93 8.90 -2.15
C LEU A 358 16.17 8.25 -3.32
N VAL A 359 16.74 8.29 -4.52
CA VAL A 359 16.16 7.69 -5.72
C VAL A 359 16.35 6.17 -5.66
N PRO A 360 15.27 5.38 -5.54
CA PRO A 360 15.42 3.95 -5.39
C PRO A 360 15.71 3.25 -6.73
N VAL A 361 16.58 2.24 -6.66
CA VAL A 361 16.81 1.27 -7.74
C VAL A 361 16.25 -0.08 -7.26
N LEU A 362 15.48 -0.74 -8.11
CA LEU A 362 14.92 -2.05 -7.74
C LEU A 362 16.02 -3.06 -7.44
N GLY A 363 15.92 -3.73 -6.31
CA GLY A 363 16.88 -4.75 -5.87
C GLY A 363 18.13 -4.23 -5.18
N ARG A 364 18.38 -2.90 -5.17
CA ARG A 364 19.50 -2.30 -4.45
C ARG A 364 19.13 -2.02 -2.99
N ASP A 365 20.07 -2.24 -2.08
CA ASP A 365 19.95 -1.79 -0.70
C ASP A 365 20.04 -0.26 -0.64
N LEU A 366 19.03 0.37 -0.05
CA LEU A 366 18.91 1.82 0.05
C LEU A 366 19.64 2.40 1.27
N LEU A 367 20.15 1.55 2.17
CA LEU A 367 20.91 1.98 3.36
C LEU A 367 22.42 1.95 3.13
N GLY A 368 22.89 1.30 2.05
CA GLY A 368 24.30 1.24 1.65
C GLY A 368 25.06 0.04 2.13
#